data_6970325f587bdeb7b6e37a2c26d939a8
#
_entry.id   6970325f587bdeb7b6e37a2c26d939a8
#
_cell.length_a   1.000
_cell.length_b   1.000
_cell.length_c   1.000
_cell.angle_alpha   90.00
_cell.angle_beta   90.00
_cell.angle_gamma   90.00
#
_symmetry.space_group_name_H-M   'P 1'
#
loop_
_entity.id
_entity.type
_entity.pdbx_description
1 polymer ?
#
loop_
_entity_poly.entity_id
_entity_poly.type
_entity_poly.pdbx_seq_one_letter_code
_entity_poly.pdbx_strand_id
1 'polypeptide(L)'
;MGNAKLIYDDKEYELPLVVGTEGERALDIGKLLAQTGLITLDPAYTSTGSCSSKITFIDGDQGILRYRGYPIEEVAQRASFTEVAYLLINGRRPTHEELVSFRTRLTRHTLIHEDMKKFYEGYPPHAHPMAIMAAMFASLSSFYPEDEAELDLNIVRILAKSSTLAAFAYKKSIGQPFIYPRNDLSLAGNFLRMMFAVPAEEYVVNPVMEDALNLLLILHADHEQ
;
A
#
# COMPACT_ATOMS: atom_id res chain seq x y z
N MET A 1 -25.04 8.19 -21.38
CA MET A 1 -24.95 8.49 -19.95
C MET A 1 -26.33 8.98 -19.54
N GLY A 2 -26.88 8.47 -18.44
CA GLY A 2 -28.20 8.90 -17.94
C GLY A 2 -28.03 9.97 -16.87
N ASN A 3 -29.10 10.72 -16.63
CA ASN A 3 -29.18 11.67 -15.52
C ASN A 3 -30.28 11.20 -14.57
N ALA A 4 -30.06 11.37 -13.28
CA ALA A 4 -31.12 11.29 -12.29
C ALA A 4 -31.68 12.70 -12.06
N LYS A 5 -32.91 12.78 -11.56
CA LYS A 5 -33.57 14.04 -11.29
C LYS A 5 -33.83 14.18 -9.80
N LEU A 6 -33.41 15.30 -9.25
CA LEU A 6 -33.75 15.73 -7.90
C LEU A 6 -34.79 16.84 -8.01
N ILE A 7 -35.93 16.67 -7.34
CA ILE A 7 -36.97 17.70 -7.22
C ILE A 7 -36.85 18.29 -5.82
N TYR A 8 -36.59 19.57 -5.74
CA TYR A 8 -36.52 20.32 -4.49
C TYR A 8 -37.03 21.74 -4.67
N ASP A 9 -37.93 22.17 -3.77
CA ASP A 9 -38.56 23.51 -3.79
C ASP A 9 -39.21 23.84 -5.15
N ASP A 10 -40.02 22.87 -5.67
CA ASP A 10 -40.73 22.92 -6.96
C ASP A 10 -39.83 23.13 -8.20
N LYS A 11 -38.53 22.90 -8.04
CA LYS A 11 -37.53 22.96 -9.12
C LYS A 11 -36.93 21.56 -9.36
N GLU A 12 -36.61 21.30 -10.63
CA GLU A 12 -35.99 20.08 -11.07
C GLU A 12 -34.49 20.31 -11.35
N TYR A 13 -33.63 19.46 -10.78
CA TYR A 13 -32.17 19.47 -10.96
C TYR A 13 -31.72 18.16 -11.53
N GLU A 14 -30.89 18.22 -12.57
CA GLU A 14 -30.26 17.03 -13.15
C GLU A 14 -28.94 16.71 -12.46
N LEU A 15 -28.81 15.45 -11.98
CA LEU A 15 -27.60 14.90 -11.40
C LEU A 15 -27.02 13.85 -12.36
N PRO A 16 -25.80 14.03 -12.86
CA PRO A 16 -25.17 13.06 -13.76
C PRO A 16 -25.00 11.69 -13.07
N LEU A 17 -25.23 10.62 -13.84
CA LEU A 17 -24.92 9.26 -13.40
C LEU A 17 -23.52 8.88 -13.86
N VAL A 18 -22.70 8.44 -12.90
CA VAL A 18 -21.41 7.79 -13.12
C VAL A 18 -21.64 6.29 -13.01
N VAL A 19 -21.19 5.53 -14.02
CA VAL A 19 -21.33 4.07 -14.05
C VAL A 19 -19.96 3.45 -14.01
N GLY A 20 -19.72 2.59 -13.03
CA GLY A 20 -18.50 1.80 -12.90
C GLY A 20 -18.40 0.68 -13.93
N THR A 21 -17.24 0.06 -14.04
CA THR A 21 -16.98 -1.02 -15.03
C THR A 21 -17.74 -2.32 -14.73
N GLU A 22 -18.10 -2.54 -13.49
CA GLU A 22 -18.89 -3.71 -13.06
C GLU A 22 -20.39 -3.38 -12.92
N GLY A 23 -20.80 -2.17 -13.34
CA GLY A 23 -22.21 -1.76 -13.41
C GLY A 23 -22.72 -0.97 -12.21
N GLU A 24 -21.88 -0.65 -11.25
CA GLU A 24 -22.20 0.24 -10.12
C GLU A 24 -22.65 1.61 -10.64
N ARG A 25 -23.63 2.20 -9.96
CA ARG A 25 -24.19 3.49 -10.35
C ARG A 25 -24.08 4.47 -9.21
N ALA A 26 -23.40 5.58 -9.45
CA ALA A 26 -23.29 6.69 -8.51
C ALA A 26 -23.92 7.96 -9.08
N LEU A 27 -24.44 8.80 -8.19
CA LEU A 27 -24.89 10.15 -8.52
C LEU A 27 -23.70 11.09 -8.33
N ASP A 28 -23.36 11.86 -9.38
CA ASP A 28 -22.41 12.96 -9.25
C ASP A 28 -23.11 14.16 -8.56
N ILE A 29 -22.79 14.36 -7.30
CA ILE A 29 -23.32 15.44 -6.46
C ILE A 29 -22.39 16.64 -6.39
N GLY A 30 -21.33 16.70 -7.19
CA GLY A 30 -20.32 17.79 -7.13
C GLY A 30 -20.88 19.19 -7.30
N LYS A 31 -22.03 19.35 -7.99
CA LYS A 31 -22.71 20.64 -8.18
C LYS A 31 -23.93 20.85 -7.28
N LEU A 32 -24.30 19.87 -6.44
CA LEU A 32 -25.54 19.88 -5.65
C LEU A 32 -25.61 21.12 -4.75
N LEU A 33 -24.58 21.35 -3.94
CA LEU A 33 -24.53 22.49 -3.01
C LEU A 33 -24.69 23.85 -3.75
N ALA A 34 -23.94 24.01 -4.83
CA ALA A 34 -23.97 25.29 -5.58
C ALA A 34 -25.32 25.58 -6.24
N GLN A 35 -26.04 24.52 -6.66
CA GLN A 35 -27.32 24.67 -7.36
C GLN A 35 -28.52 24.76 -6.42
N THR A 36 -28.47 24.09 -5.29
CA THR A 36 -29.64 23.89 -4.41
C THR A 36 -29.46 24.39 -2.99
N GLY A 37 -28.23 24.62 -2.55
CA GLY A 37 -27.90 24.87 -1.13
C GLY A 37 -27.94 23.61 -0.26
N LEU A 38 -28.30 22.45 -0.82
CA LEU A 38 -28.34 21.18 -0.10
C LEU A 38 -26.97 20.52 -0.02
N ILE A 39 -26.74 19.82 1.10
CA ILE A 39 -25.63 18.88 1.28
C ILE A 39 -26.19 17.46 1.46
N THR A 40 -25.37 16.46 1.24
CA THR A 40 -25.68 15.07 1.61
C THR A 40 -25.19 14.78 3.02
N LEU A 41 -25.89 13.92 3.74
CA LEU A 41 -25.51 13.45 5.07
C LEU A 41 -25.44 11.92 5.05
N ASP A 42 -24.24 11.38 5.14
CA ASP A 42 -23.95 9.94 5.24
C ASP A 42 -22.82 9.74 6.26
N PRO A 43 -23.14 9.64 7.57
CA PRO A 43 -22.14 9.65 8.64
C PRO A 43 -21.12 8.52 8.58
N ALA A 44 -21.48 7.40 7.95
CA ALA A 44 -20.64 6.21 7.87
C ALA A 44 -20.10 5.92 6.47
N TYR A 45 -20.34 6.80 5.49
CA TYR A 45 -20.01 6.57 4.08
C TYR A 45 -20.54 5.24 3.52
N THR A 46 -21.69 4.78 4.02
CA THR A 46 -22.26 3.48 3.64
C THR A 46 -22.85 3.45 2.23
N SER A 47 -23.25 4.61 1.71
CA SER A 47 -23.86 4.76 0.38
C SER A 47 -23.23 5.88 -0.45
N THR A 48 -22.12 6.43 -0.01
CA THR A 48 -21.44 7.55 -0.68
C THR A 48 -20.06 7.13 -1.19
N GLY A 49 -19.88 7.11 -2.52
CA GLY A 49 -18.57 6.94 -3.13
C GLY A 49 -17.72 8.19 -2.95
N SER A 50 -16.54 8.08 -2.34
CA SER A 50 -15.62 9.20 -2.12
C SER A 50 -14.79 9.54 -3.35
N CYS A 51 -14.49 8.55 -4.19
CA CYS A 51 -13.69 8.70 -5.39
C CYS A 51 -13.99 7.59 -6.42
N SER A 52 -13.39 7.72 -7.59
CA SER A 52 -13.33 6.66 -8.60
C SER A 52 -11.91 6.07 -8.62
N SER A 53 -11.79 4.77 -8.46
CA SER A 53 -10.51 4.05 -8.51
C SER A 53 -10.48 3.06 -9.68
N LYS A 54 -9.27 2.82 -10.22
CA LYS A 54 -8.98 1.77 -11.22
C LYS A 54 -7.98 0.75 -10.67
N ILE A 55 -7.71 0.77 -9.37
CA ILE A 55 -6.65 -0.04 -8.77
C ILE A 55 -7.19 -1.39 -8.36
N THR A 56 -8.19 -1.40 -7.50
CA THR A 56 -8.72 -2.63 -6.89
C THR A 56 -10.23 -2.69 -7.06
N PHE A 57 -10.74 -3.87 -7.32
CA PHE A 57 -12.15 -4.21 -7.23
C PHE A 57 -12.34 -5.30 -6.19
N ILE A 58 -13.26 -5.09 -5.25
CA ILE A 58 -13.63 -6.04 -4.21
C ILE A 58 -15.15 -6.23 -4.23
N ASP A 59 -15.59 -7.48 -4.28
CA ASP A 59 -16.95 -7.88 -4.01
C ASP A 59 -16.92 -8.94 -2.90
N GLY A 60 -17.20 -8.50 -1.68
CA GLY A 60 -17.16 -9.36 -0.49
C GLY A 60 -18.26 -10.42 -0.48
N ASP A 61 -19.41 -10.15 -1.11
CA ASP A 61 -20.54 -11.08 -1.16
C ASP A 61 -20.26 -12.25 -2.12
N GLN A 62 -19.56 -11.96 -3.21
CA GLN A 62 -19.16 -12.98 -4.19
C GLN A 62 -17.74 -13.52 -3.95
N GLY A 63 -16.98 -12.93 -3.03
CA GLY A 63 -15.60 -13.32 -2.75
C GLY A 63 -14.64 -12.99 -3.92
N ILE A 64 -14.87 -11.88 -4.62
CA ILE A 64 -14.07 -11.48 -5.76
C ILE A 64 -13.10 -10.37 -5.34
N LEU A 65 -11.82 -10.56 -5.68
CA LEU A 65 -10.78 -9.53 -5.58
C LEU A 65 -10.02 -9.45 -6.91
N ARG A 66 -9.85 -8.25 -7.44
CA ARG A 66 -9.06 -8.00 -8.66
C ARG A 66 -8.14 -6.81 -8.47
N TYR A 67 -6.89 -6.95 -8.90
CA TYR A 67 -5.90 -5.87 -8.97
C TYR A 67 -5.73 -5.42 -10.41
N ARG A 68 -6.07 -4.17 -10.72
CA ARG A 68 -6.01 -3.63 -12.10
C ARG A 68 -6.73 -4.53 -13.12
N GLY A 69 -7.81 -5.21 -12.69
CA GLY A 69 -8.59 -6.14 -13.51
C GLY A 69 -8.09 -7.59 -13.51
N TYR A 70 -6.91 -7.88 -12.95
CA TYR A 70 -6.39 -9.26 -12.84
C TYR A 70 -7.00 -9.95 -11.61
N PRO A 71 -7.58 -11.17 -11.76
CA PRO A 71 -8.09 -11.94 -10.63
C PRO A 71 -6.98 -12.26 -9.62
N ILE A 72 -7.31 -12.18 -8.32
CA ILE A 72 -6.32 -12.41 -7.27
C ILE A 72 -5.73 -13.82 -7.32
N GLU A 73 -6.51 -14.82 -7.74
CA GLU A 73 -6.07 -16.21 -7.86
C GLU A 73 -4.94 -16.35 -8.88
N GLU A 74 -5.02 -15.62 -9.99
CA GLU A 74 -3.95 -15.62 -11.00
C GLU A 74 -2.71 -14.89 -10.50
N VAL A 75 -2.91 -13.72 -9.89
CA VAL A 75 -1.81 -12.88 -9.39
C VAL A 75 -1.06 -13.59 -8.27
N ALA A 76 -1.79 -14.17 -7.31
CA ALA A 76 -1.22 -14.86 -6.15
C ALA A 76 -0.40 -16.10 -6.55
N GLN A 77 -0.80 -16.82 -7.59
CA GLN A 77 -0.12 -18.04 -8.04
C GLN A 77 1.12 -17.78 -8.90
N ARG A 78 1.18 -16.64 -9.60
CA ARG A 78 2.15 -16.42 -10.68
C ARG A 78 3.07 -15.23 -10.49
N ALA A 79 2.74 -14.31 -9.60
CA ALA A 79 3.50 -13.09 -9.42
C ALA A 79 4.26 -13.05 -8.09
N SER A 80 5.37 -12.33 -8.07
CA SER A 80 5.99 -11.90 -6.82
C SER A 80 5.33 -10.62 -6.31
N PHE A 81 5.42 -10.35 -5.01
CA PHE A 81 4.93 -9.09 -4.43
C PHE A 81 5.51 -7.86 -5.14
N THR A 82 6.78 -7.92 -5.57
CA THR A 82 7.41 -6.84 -6.32
C THR A 82 6.72 -6.58 -7.67
N GLU A 83 6.27 -7.64 -8.37
CA GLU A 83 5.50 -7.49 -9.61
C GLU A 83 4.12 -6.90 -9.34
N VAL A 84 3.48 -7.31 -8.23
CA VAL A 84 2.18 -6.75 -7.82
C VAL A 84 2.31 -5.29 -7.43
N ALA A 85 3.33 -4.92 -6.67
CA ALA A 85 3.61 -3.54 -6.35
C ALA A 85 3.80 -2.67 -7.61
N TYR A 86 4.56 -3.19 -8.59
CA TYR A 86 4.71 -2.51 -9.89
C TYR A 86 3.36 -2.37 -10.60
N LEU A 87 2.56 -3.44 -10.66
CA LEU A 87 1.24 -3.45 -11.29
C LEU A 87 0.32 -2.38 -10.68
N LEU A 88 0.24 -2.33 -9.36
CA LEU A 88 -0.62 -1.37 -8.65
C LEU A 88 -0.17 0.08 -8.88
N ILE A 89 1.12 0.35 -8.81
CA ILE A 89 1.70 1.68 -8.98
C ILE A 89 1.58 2.15 -10.44
N ASN A 90 1.96 1.31 -11.41
CA ASN A 90 2.07 1.70 -12.82
C ASN A 90 0.83 1.34 -13.67
N GLY A 91 -0.16 0.62 -13.12
CA GLY A 91 -1.41 0.26 -13.78
C GLY A 91 -1.30 -0.86 -14.82
N ARG A 92 -0.14 -1.48 -14.97
CA ARG A 92 0.14 -2.59 -15.90
C ARG A 92 1.23 -3.50 -15.37
N ARG A 93 1.29 -4.74 -15.86
CA ARG A 93 2.38 -5.65 -15.53
C ARG A 93 3.72 -5.15 -16.10
N PRO A 94 4.84 -5.35 -15.40
CA PRO A 94 6.16 -5.00 -15.89
C PRO A 94 6.60 -5.92 -17.04
N THR A 95 7.41 -5.41 -17.94
CA THR A 95 8.27 -6.24 -18.78
C THR A 95 9.37 -6.86 -17.91
N HIS A 96 10.11 -7.84 -18.45
CA HIS A 96 11.23 -8.43 -17.72
C HIS A 96 12.30 -7.39 -17.32
N GLU A 97 12.63 -6.51 -18.23
CA GLU A 97 13.64 -5.44 -18.00
C GLU A 97 13.16 -4.44 -16.93
N GLU A 98 11.90 -4.05 -16.99
CA GLU A 98 11.30 -3.15 -15.99
C GLU A 98 11.27 -3.79 -14.60
N LEU A 99 10.94 -5.09 -14.51
CA LEU A 99 10.95 -5.81 -13.26
C LEU A 99 12.34 -5.89 -12.65
N VAL A 100 13.35 -6.21 -13.46
CA VAL A 100 14.77 -6.25 -13.03
C VAL A 100 15.21 -4.86 -12.53
N SER A 101 14.88 -3.82 -13.28
CA SER A 101 15.20 -2.43 -12.90
C SER A 101 14.50 -2.05 -11.59
N PHE A 102 13.21 -2.33 -11.47
CA PHE A 102 12.42 -2.02 -10.26
C PHE A 102 12.93 -2.77 -9.04
N ARG A 103 13.22 -4.07 -9.16
CA ARG A 103 13.86 -4.86 -8.09
C ARG A 103 15.19 -4.26 -7.64
N THR A 104 16.03 -3.88 -8.60
CA THR A 104 17.33 -3.27 -8.30
C THR A 104 17.17 -1.94 -7.56
N ARG A 105 16.21 -1.12 -7.96
CA ARG A 105 15.90 0.13 -7.27
C ARG A 105 15.43 -0.12 -5.84
N LEU A 106 14.49 -1.05 -5.62
CA LEU A 106 14.01 -1.42 -4.28
C LEU A 106 15.16 -1.90 -3.40
N THR A 107 15.95 -2.86 -3.89
CA THR A 107 17.08 -3.45 -3.16
C THR A 107 18.10 -2.41 -2.70
N ARG A 108 18.38 -1.42 -3.54
CA ARG A 108 19.36 -0.35 -3.22
C ARG A 108 18.83 0.74 -2.28
N HIS A 109 17.52 0.75 -1.99
CA HIS A 109 16.90 1.78 -1.14
C HIS A 109 16.36 1.23 0.18
N THR A 110 16.68 -0.01 0.56
CA THR A 110 16.23 -0.65 1.80
C THR A 110 16.85 -0.06 3.06
N LEU A 111 18.07 0.47 2.99
CA LEU A 111 18.74 1.07 4.15
C LEU A 111 18.05 2.37 4.57
N ILE A 112 17.89 2.55 5.88
CA ILE A 112 17.46 3.81 6.49
C ILE A 112 18.69 4.60 6.95
N HIS A 113 18.50 5.91 7.17
CA HIS A 113 19.57 6.74 7.76
C HIS A 113 19.88 6.24 9.18
N GLU A 114 21.16 6.18 9.55
CA GLU A 114 21.58 5.66 10.85
C GLU A 114 20.98 6.43 12.03
N ASP A 115 20.81 7.75 11.90
CA ASP A 115 20.18 8.56 12.95
C ASP A 115 18.72 8.21 13.21
N MET A 116 18.02 7.59 12.25
CA MET A 116 16.65 7.11 12.47
C MET A 116 16.57 6.02 13.53
N LYS A 117 17.66 5.31 13.82
CA LYS A 117 17.70 4.31 14.90
C LYS A 117 17.47 4.94 16.28
N LYS A 118 17.84 6.19 16.47
CA LYS A 118 17.62 6.93 17.72
C LYS A 118 16.14 7.11 18.05
N PHE A 119 15.27 7.18 17.03
CA PHE A 119 13.83 7.29 17.28
C PHE A 119 13.27 6.03 17.96
N TYR A 120 13.79 4.84 17.62
CA TYR A 120 13.37 3.61 18.29
C TYR A 120 13.74 3.56 19.77
N GLU A 121 14.78 4.26 20.19
CA GLU A 121 15.22 4.29 21.59
C GLU A 121 14.17 4.92 22.52
N GLY A 122 13.39 5.85 22.00
CA GLY A 122 12.31 6.53 22.72
C GLY A 122 11.05 5.70 22.94
N TYR A 123 10.89 4.56 22.24
CA TYR A 123 9.69 3.73 22.40
C TYR A 123 9.84 2.69 23.50
N PRO A 124 8.79 2.51 24.35
CA PRO A 124 8.77 1.42 25.32
C PRO A 124 8.66 0.05 24.59
N PRO A 125 9.20 -1.03 25.20
CA PRO A 125 9.20 -2.36 24.55
C PRO A 125 7.82 -2.89 24.15
N HIS A 126 6.76 -2.45 24.80
CA HIS A 126 5.38 -2.85 24.58
C HIS A 126 4.59 -1.87 23.70
N ALA A 127 5.25 -0.89 23.10
CA ALA A 127 4.59 0.04 22.18
C ALA A 127 3.95 -0.70 21.00
N HIS A 128 2.75 -0.27 20.60
CA HIS A 128 2.06 -0.89 19.48
C HIS A 128 2.86 -0.70 18.17
N PRO A 129 3.16 -1.77 17.42
CA PRO A 129 4.02 -1.70 16.24
C PRO A 129 3.51 -0.72 15.18
N MET A 130 2.19 -0.60 15.01
CA MET A 130 1.63 0.36 14.05
C MET A 130 1.86 1.82 14.44
N ALA A 131 1.86 2.14 15.74
CA ALA A 131 2.20 3.47 16.21
C ALA A 131 3.67 3.82 15.92
N ILE A 132 4.58 2.87 16.13
CA ILE A 132 5.99 3.01 15.75
C ILE A 132 6.12 3.19 14.25
N MET A 133 5.46 2.34 13.44
CA MET A 133 5.52 2.42 11.98
C MET A 133 5.02 3.77 11.47
N ALA A 134 3.88 4.27 11.96
CA ALA A 134 3.34 5.58 11.56
C ALA A 134 4.34 6.71 11.84
N ALA A 135 4.95 6.74 13.03
CA ALA A 135 5.94 7.74 13.40
C ALA A 135 7.23 7.62 12.56
N MET A 136 7.68 6.40 12.30
CA MET A 136 8.89 6.15 11.50
C MET A 136 8.69 6.53 10.03
N PHE A 137 7.52 6.26 9.45
CA PHE A 137 7.19 6.74 8.10
C PHE A 137 7.13 8.26 8.03
N ALA A 138 6.46 8.92 8.97
CA ALA A 138 6.44 10.38 9.05
C ALA A 138 7.86 10.97 9.18
N SER A 139 8.75 10.31 9.92
CA SER A 139 10.13 10.74 10.09
C SER A 139 10.96 10.66 8.81
N LEU A 140 10.56 9.85 7.80
CA LEU A 140 11.28 9.77 6.54
C LEU A 140 11.33 11.12 5.81
N SER A 141 10.30 11.96 5.93
CA SER A 141 10.28 13.29 5.31
C SER A 141 11.42 14.20 5.79
N SER A 142 11.90 13.98 7.01
CA SER A 142 13.04 14.73 7.57
C SER A 142 14.40 14.35 6.96
N PHE A 143 14.48 13.19 6.30
CA PHE A 143 15.72 12.68 5.69
C PHE A 143 15.67 12.67 4.16
N TYR A 144 14.46 12.69 3.58
CA TYR A 144 14.24 12.67 2.14
C TYR A 144 13.30 13.83 1.77
N PRO A 145 13.79 14.83 1.02
CA PRO A 145 12.98 16.00 0.66
C PRO A 145 11.71 15.63 -0.11
N GLU A 146 10.65 16.37 0.15
CA GLU A 146 9.42 16.33 -0.64
C GLU A 146 9.62 17.20 -1.89
N ASP A 147 10.11 16.59 -2.97
CA ASP A 147 10.23 17.19 -4.29
C ASP A 147 9.38 16.39 -5.28
N GLU A 148 8.52 17.07 -6.03
CA GLU A 148 7.72 16.44 -7.09
C GLU A 148 8.60 15.75 -8.13
N ALA A 149 9.79 16.27 -8.42
CA ALA A 149 10.75 15.66 -9.31
C ALA A 149 11.29 14.30 -8.79
N GLU A 150 11.20 14.05 -7.48
CA GLU A 150 11.61 12.79 -6.84
C GLU A 150 10.44 11.86 -6.48
N LEU A 151 9.20 12.13 -6.91
CA LEU A 151 8.02 11.36 -6.54
C LEU A 151 8.22 9.85 -6.77
N ASP A 152 8.66 9.46 -7.97
CA ASP A 152 8.93 8.05 -8.30
C ASP A 152 9.98 7.41 -7.40
N LEU A 153 11.01 8.18 -7.04
CA LEU A 153 12.05 7.72 -6.14
C LEU A 153 11.54 7.62 -4.70
N ASN A 154 10.70 8.54 -4.27
CA ASN A 154 10.10 8.52 -2.94
C ASN A 154 9.11 7.35 -2.76
N ILE A 155 8.35 6.99 -3.81
CA ILE A 155 7.53 5.76 -3.81
C ILE A 155 8.42 4.52 -3.59
N VAL A 156 9.52 4.41 -4.32
CA VAL A 156 10.50 3.32 -4.16
C VAL A 156 11.12 3.32 -2.76
N ARG A 157 11.49 4.49 -2.23
CA ARG A 157 12.07 4.64 -0.88
C ARG A 157 11.08 4.16 0.20
N ILE A 158 9.82 4.57 0.14
CA ILE A 158 8.78 4.17 1.09
C ILE A 158 8.58 2.66 1.04
N LEU A 159 8.39 2.10 -0.14
CA LEU A 159 8.19 0.66 -0.31
C LEU A 159 9.41 -0.16 0.16
N ALA A 160 10.61 0.24 -0.21
CA ALA A 160 11.84 -0.48 0.14
C ALA A 160 12.16 -0.41 1.63
N LYS A 161 11.96 0.76 2.26
CA LYS A 161 12.29 0.97 3.68
C LYS A 161 11.25 0.41 4.63
N SER A 162 10.01 0.16 4.18
CA SER A 162 8.93 -0.36 5.04
C SER A 162 9.33 -1.64 5.77
N SER A 163 9.95 -2.58 5.07
CA SER A 163 10.43 -3.84 5.65
C SER A 163 11.53 -3.62 6.70
N THR A 164 12.45 -2.69 6.47
CA THR A 164 13.52 -2.37 7.41
C THR A 164 12.96 -1.67 8.64
N LEU A 165 12.05 -0.72 8.46
CA LEU A 165 11.39 -0.03 9.58
C LEU A 165 10.63 -1.00 10.48
N ALA A 166 9.86 -1.92 9.89
CA ALA A 166 9.10 -2.93 10.62
C ALA A 166 10.02 -3.91 11.37
N ALA A 167 11.05 -4.42 10.70
CA ALA A 167 11.99 -5.34 11.31
C ALA A 167 12.76 -4.71 12.49
N PHE A 168 13.15 -3.44 12.35
CA PHE A 168 13.83 -2.72 13.44
C PHE A 168 12.88 -2.48 14.64
N ALA A 169 11.61 -2.15 14.39
CA ALA A 169 10.60 -2.05 15.44
C ALA A 169 10.48 -3.37 16.22
N TYR A 170 10.41 -4.49 15.52
CA TYR A 170 10.37 -5.82 16.15
C TYR A 170 11.64 -6.12 16.93
N LYS A 171 12.82 -5.95 16.34
CA LYS A 171 14.10 -6.18 17.02
C LYS A 171 14.23 -5.35 18.30
N LYS A 172 13.79 -4.10 18.26
CA LYS A 172 13.76 -3.23 19.46
C LYS A 172 12.83 -3.78 20.53
N SER A 173 11.62 -4.24 20.16
CA SER A 173 10.64 -4.74 21.13
C SER A 173 11.11 -5.97 21.91
N ILE A 174 11.93 -6.81 21.28
CA ILE A 174 12.50 -8.03 21.91
C ILE A 174 13.92 -7.83 22.44
N GLY A 175 14.45 -6.59 22.39
CA GLY A 175 15.78 -6.28 22.94
C GLY A 175 16.95 -6.90 22.15
N GLN A 176 16.78 -7.18 20.87
CA GLN A 176 17.81 -7.72 20.01
C GLN A 176 18.46 -6.65 19.12
N PRO A 177 19.70 -6.85 18.65
CA PRO A 177 20.37 -5.93 17.75
C PRO A 177 19.67 -5.85 16.40
N PHE A 178 19.73 -4.69 15.76
CA PHE A 178 19.24 -4.49 14.40
C PHE A 178 20.06 -5.29 13.40
N ILE A 179 19.36 -5.96 12.49
CA ILE A 179 19.95 -6.71 11.38
C ILE A 179 19.69 -5.96 10.08
N TYR A 180 20.75 -5.57 9.41
CA TYR A 180 20.68 -4.79 8.18
C TYR A 180 20.25 -5.63 6.98
N PRO A 181 19.57 -5.02 5.99
CA PRO A 181 19.15 -5.72 4.79
C PRO A 181 20.36 -6.19 3.93
N ARG A 182 20.13 -7.20 3.12
CA ARG A 182 21.07 -7.74 2.12
C ARG A 182 20.50 -7.55 0.73
N ASN A 183 21.39 -7.26 -0.24
CA ASN A 183 20.97 -6.97 -1.62
C ASN A 183 20.73 -8.22 -2.47
N ASP A 184 21.13 -9.39 -2.01
CA ASP A 184 21.02 -10.67 -2.70
C ASP A 184 19.71 -11.43 -2.39
N LEU A 185 18.90 -10.91 -1.46
CA LEU A 185 17.64 -11.52 -1.07
C LEU A 185 16.43 -10.82 -1.72
N SER A 186 15.33 -11.56 -1.86
CA SER A 186 14.02 -10.98 -2.18
C SER A 186 13.53 -10.04 -1.09
N LEU A 187 12.48 -9.27 -1.35
CA LEU A 187 11.88 -8.40 -0.34
C LEU A 187 11.37 -9.21 0.86
N ALA A 188 10.66 -10.31 0.61
CA ALA A 188 10.14 -11.19 1.67
C ALA A 188 11.27 -11.90 2.42
N GLY A 189 12.23 -12.49 1.70
CA GLY A 189 13.38 -13.16 2.31
C GLY A 189 14.25 -12.22 3.14
N ASN A 190 14.43 -10.99 2.67
CA ASN A 190 15.17 -9.97 3.39
C ASN A 190 14.45 -9.52 4.68
N PHE A 191 13.12 -9.37 4.61
CA PHE A 191 12.32 -9.07 5.79
C PHE A 191 12.41 -10.18 6.85
N LEU A 192 12.25 -11.46 6.44
CA LEU A 192 12.39 -12.61 7.35
C LEU A 192 13.78 -12.64 8.00
N ARG A 193 14.84 -12.40 7.20
CA ARG A 193 16.18 -12.34 7.73
C ARG A 193 16.35 -11.21 8.74
N MET A 194 15.90 -10.01 8.44
CA MET A 194 16.00 -8.87 9.37
C MET A 194 15.22 -9.11 10.67
N MET A 195 14.08 -9.79 10.59
CA MET A 195 13.27 -10.13 11.76
C MET A 195 13.93 -11.19 12.66
N PHE A 196 14.48 -12.26 12.09
CA PHE A 196 14.81 -13.45 12.83
C PHE A 196 16.31 -13.75 12.96
N ALA A 197 17.16 -13.21 12.08
CA ALA A 197 18.60 -13.40 12.20
C ALA A 197 19.15 -12.75 13.50
N VAL A 198 20.22 -13.35 14.02
CA VAL A 198 21.01 -12.84 15.13
C VAL A 198 22.48 -12.80 14.72
N PRO A 199 23.33 -11.90 15.29
CA PRO A 199 24.74 -11.83 14.90
C PRO A 199 25.57 -13.07 15.25
N ALA A 200 25.05 -13.93 16.14
CA ALA A 200 25.78 -15.08 16.66
C ALA A 200 25.82 -16.29 15.73
N GLU A 201 24.91 -16.33 14.73
CA GLU A 201 24.81 -17.48 13.81
C GLU A 201 24.32 -17.04 12.43
N GLU A 202 24.58 -17.86 11.42
CA GLU A 202 24.07 -17.64 10.07
C GLU A 202 22.57 -17.97 10.00
N TYR A 203 21.81 -17.06 9.44
CA TYR A 203 20.38 -17.25 9.17
C TYR A 203 20.16 -17.61 7.70
N VAL A 204 19.63 -18.80 7.48
CA VAL A 204 19.20 -19.25 6.15
C VAL A 204 17.69 -19.04 6.00
N VAL A 205 17.29 -18.28 5.00
CA VAL A 205 15.86 -18.04 4.72
C VAL A 205 15.18 -19.35 4.33
N ASN A 206 14.13 -19.70 5.05
CA ASN A 206 13.31 -20.86 4.70
C ASN A 206 12.44 -20.52 3.50
N PRO A 207 12.54 -21.22 2.36
CA PRO A 207 11.80 -20.90 1.14
C PRO A 207 10.27 -21.00 1.31
N VAL A 208 9.78 -21.92 2.14
CA VAL A 208 8.34 -22.05 2.40
C VAL A 208 7.81 -20.83 3.17
N MET A 209 8.58 -20.31 4.12
CA MET A 209 8.22 -19.08 4.83
C MET A 209 8.30 -17.86 3.92
N GLU A 210 9.29 -17.81 3.04
CA GLU A 210 9.44 -16.74 2.07
C GLU A 210 8.26 -16.70 1.10
N ASP A 211 7.87 -17.83 0.54
CA ASP A 211 6.72 -17.95 -0.35
C ASP A 211 5.41 -17.60 0.35
N ALA A 212 5.23 -18.10 1.57
CA ALA A 212 4.04 -17.76 2.38
C ALA A 212 3.95 -16.26 2.68
N LEU A 213 5.04 -15.62 3.05
CA LEU A 213 5.08 -14.18 3.29
C LEU A 213 4.84 -13.39 2.00
N ASN A 214 5.45 -13.80 0.89
CA ASN A 214 5.21 -13.20 -0.42
C ASN A 214 3.71 -13.25 -0.78
N LEU A 215 3.06 -14.39 -0.58
CA LEU A 215 1.63 -14.55 -0.81
C LEU A 215 0.80 -13.65 0.11
N LEU A 216 1.11 -13.60 1.40
CA LEU A 216 0.42 -12.72 2.34
C LEU A 216 0.55 -11.24 1.95
N LEU A 217 1.72 -10.80 1.53
CA LEU A 217 1.94 -9.43 1.06
C LEU A 217 1.13 -9.12 -0.21
N ILE A 218 1.00 -10.09 -1.13
CA ILE A 218 0.16 -9.95 -2.33
C ILE A 218 -1.31 -9.79 -1.95
N LEU A 219 -1.82 -10.67 -1.07
CA LEU A 219 -3.22 -10.67 -0.66
C LEU A 219 -3.62 -9.40 0.13
N HIS A 220 -2.64 -8.71 0.72
CA HIS A 220 -2.85 -7.49 1.51
C HIS A 220 -2.25 -6.24 0.83
N ALA A 221 -1.93 -6.31 -0.47
CA ALA A 221 -1.26 -5.21 -1.16
C ALA A 221 -2.14 -3.96 -1.31
N ASP A 222 -3.44 -4.16 -1.46
CA ASP A 222 -4.44 -3.09 -1.49
C ASP A 222 -5.79 -3.61 -1.01
N HIS A 223 -6.52 -2.78 -0.27
CA HIS A 223 -7.79 -3.15 0.36
C HIS A 223 -8.97 -2.29 -0.12
N GLU A 224 -8.80 -1.60 -1.28
CA GLU A 224 -9.77 -0.62 -1.75
C GLU A 224 -9.88 0.61 -0.82
N GLN A 225 -10.56 1.66 -1.29
CA GLN A 225 -10.83 2.90 -0.52
C GLN A 225 -12.31 3.15 -0.40
#